data_a47aaf044bc91edf24db284a49b86a8d
#
_entry.id   a47aaf044bc91edf24db284a49b86a8d
#
_cell.length_a   1.000
_cell.length_b   1.000
_cell.length_c   1.000
_cell.angle_alpha   90.00
_cell.angle_beta   90.00
_cell.angle_gamma   90.00
#
_symmetry.space_group_name_H-M   'P 1'
#
loop_
_entity.id
_entity.type
_entity.pdbx_description
1 polymer ?
#
loop_
_entity_poly.entity_id
_entity_poly.type
_entity_poly.pdbx_seq_one_letter_code
_entity_poly.pdbx_strand_id
1 'polypeptide(L)'
;MIARRHAVLGTVLLAITLPTAFALGEAVSFYLHNRANGSIVSSGQKREYVLYVPPSYDRTKATPLVISMHGAGGWPVQQMNMTGWNRLADSERFIVVYPSGADGPGPRIWHVGEEPDLAKDVRFIAELIDKLQASYNIDAKRIYANGFSNGGGMAFVLSCTLSDRIAAVGLVGAAQTLPWNWCTDRRPVPAIVFHGTADPFAPYNGGTSPIAPDAMRFPNVGTWAAKWAVRNRCAPAPIESAFAPDVTRREYTDCAAESTVLLYNVNGAGHQWFGGDAFPNWFVGPTSRTVDATREMWAFFREHPLRRNPRSE
;
A
#
# COMPACT_ATOMS: atom_id res chain seq x y z
N MET A 1 5.48 -8.46 -54.30
CA MET A 1 6.25 -7.76 -53.24
C MET A 1 5.42 -6.74 -52.42
N ILE A 2 4.19 -6.44 -52.78
CA ILE A 2 3.35 -5.41 -52.12
C ILE A 2 2.55 -5.98 -50.94
N ALA A 3 2.18 -7.27 -50.95
CA ALA A 3 1.35 -7.87 -49.87
C ALA A 3 2.06 -8.04 -48.50
N ARG A 4 3.40 -8.15 -48.45
CA ARG A 4 4.14 -8.31 -47.16
C ARG A 4 4.31 -6.99 -46.36
N ARG A 5 4.23 -5.82 -47.03
CA ARG A 5 4.37 -4.53 -46.31
C ARG A 5 3.12 -4.13 -45.54
N HIS A 6 1.94 -4.53 -45.98
CA HIS A 6 0.68 -4.20 -45.27
C HIS A 6 0.46 -5.03 -44.01
N ALA A 7 0.93 -6.29 -43.95
CA ALA A 7 0.82 -7.13 -42.77
C ALA A 7 1.67 -6.63 -41.58
N VAL A 8 2.89 -6.11 -41.88
CA VAL A 8 3.78 -5.58 -40.85
C VAL A 8 3.28 -4.24 -40.28
N LEU A 9 2.70 -3.37 -41.13
CA LEU A 9 2.10 -2.12 -40.64
C LEU A 9 0.84 -2.37 -39.75
N GLY A 10 0.01 -3.34 -40.13
CA GLY A 10 -1.16 -3.72 -39.34
C GLY A 10 -0.79 -4.24 -37.94
N THR A 11 0.26 -5.05 -37.85
CA THR A 11 0.73 -5.62 -36.57
C THR A 11 1.38 -4.58 -35.67
N VAL A 12 2.13 -3.64 -36.24
CA VAL A 12 2.74 -2.53 -35.46
C VAL A 12 1.69 -1.54 -34.97
N LEU A 13 0.69 -1.22 -35.80
CA LEU A 13 -0.44 -0.36 -35.39
C LEU A 13 -1.28 -1.02 -34.28
N LEU A 14 -1.54 -2.34 -34.32
CA LEU A 14 -2.25 -3.05 -33.27
C LEU A 14 -1.46 -3.07 -31.94
N ALA A 15 -0.14 -3.23 -32.00
CA ALA A 15 0.72 -3.25 -30.83
C ALA A 15 0.84 -1.88 -30.13
N ILE A 16 0.67 -0.77 -30.87
CA ILE A 16 0.70 0.59 -30.31
C ILE A 16 -0.68 1.02 -29.81
N THR A 17 -1.77 0.49 -30.39
CA THR A 17 -3.13 0.89 -30.02
C THR A 17 -3.64 0.23 -28.75
N LEU A 18 -3.19 -0.96 -28.39
CA LEU A 18 -3.61 -1.66 -27.17
C LEU A 18 -3.15 -0.95 -25.87
N PRO A 19 -1.89 -0.54 -25.71
CA PRO A 19 -1.46 0.25 -24.54
C PRO A 19 -2.13 1.62 -24.47
N THR A 20 -2.34 2.28 -25.61
CA THR A 20 -3.00 3.59 -25.66
C THR A 20 -4.51 3.48 -25.38
N ALA A 21 -5.18 2.44 -25.82
CA ALA A 21 -6.59 2.18 -25.49
C ALA A 21 -6.78 1.85 -24.02
N PHE A 22 -5.85 1.10 -23.40
CA PHE A 22 -5.85 0.84 -21.96
C PHE A 22 -5.64 2.15 -21.17
N ALA A 23 -4.63 2.94 -21.51
CA ALA A 23 -4.35 4.23 -20.87
C ALA A 23 -5.52 5.23 -21.01
N LEU A 24 -6.20 5.25 -22.18
CA LEU A 24 -7.39 6.05 -22.39
C LEU A 24 -8.57 5.51 -21.56
N GLY A 25 -8.74 4.20 -21.46
CA GLY A 25 -9.75 3.57 -20.62
C GLY A 25 -9.58 3.90 -19.15
N GLU A 26 -8.35 3.83 -18.64
CA GLU A 26 -8.01 4.23 -17.28
C GLU A 26 -8.23 5.73 -17.04
N ALA A 27 -7.80 6.59 -17.98
CA ALA A 27 -8.05 8.03 -17.88
C ALA A 27 -9.55 8.38 -17.89
N VAL A 28 -10.34 7.75 -18.76
CA VAL A 28 -11.81 7.91 -18.80
C VAL A 28 -12.44 7.38 -17.52
N SER A 29 -12.01 6.21 -17.03
CA SER A 29 -12.47 5.65 -15.76
C SER A 29 -12.14 6.59 -14.59
N PHE A 30 -10.97 7.19 -14.57
CA PHE A 30 -10.59 8.21 -13.61
C PHE A 30 -11.56 9.40 -13.64
N TYR A 31 -11.76 10.03 -14.81
CA TYR A 31 -12.66 11.18 -14.93
C TYR A 31 -14.11 10.87 -14.58
N LEU A 32 -14.59 9.68 -14.86
CA LEU A 32 -15.95 9.28 -14.58
C LEU A 32 -16.19 8.84 -13.13
N HIS A 33 -15.21 8.24 -12.48
CA HIS A 33 -15.38 7.55 -11.20
C HIS A 33 -14.56 8.13 -10.05
N ASN A 34 -13.53 8.96 -10.31
CA ASN A 34 -12.74 9.58 -9.24
C ASN A 34 -13.53 10.73 -8.58
N ARG A 35 -14.47 10.36 -7.74
CA ARG A 35 -15.29 11.31 -6.97
C ARG A 35 -14.78 11.32 -5.52
N ALA A 36 -13.83 12.20 -5.23
CA ALA A 36 -13.49 12.51 -3.84
C ALA A 36 -14.73 13.07 -3.13
N ASN A 37 -14.97 12.62 -1.90
CA ASN A 37 -16.05 13.13 -1.05
C ASN A 37 -15.53 13.98 0.11
N GLY A 38 -14.21 14.23 0.14
CA GLY A 38 -13.58 15.13 1.09
C GLY A 38 -12.27 15.72 0.57
N SER A 39 -11.88 16.84 1.16
CA SER A 39 -10.59 17.49 0.89
C SER A 39 -10.09 18.27 2.10
N ILE A 40 -8.77 18.52 2.13
CA ILE A 40 -8.12 19.47 3.03
C ILE A 40 -7.14 20.33 2.24
N VAL A 41 -6.76 21.47 2.78
CA VAL A 41 -5.59 22.21 2.31
C VAL A 41 -4.41 21.80 3.16
N SER A 42 -3.39 21.23 2.53
CA SER A 42 -2.14 20.80 3.18
C SER A 42 -0.96 21.33 2.40
N SER A 43 0.01 21.93 3.07
CA SER A 43 1.17 22.57 2.43
C SER A 43 0.81 23.52 1.28
N GLY A 44 -0.31 24.26 1.41
CA GLY A 44 -0.82 25.19 0.39
C GLY A 44 -1.51 24.54 -0.81
N GLN A 45 -1.67 23.23 -0.83
CA GLN A 45 -2.32 22.48 -1.92
C GLN A 45 -3.63 21.86 -1.45
N LYS A 46 -4.64 21.85 -2.32
CA LYS A 46 -5.86 21.05 -2.10
C LYS A 46 -5.52 19.59 -2.26
N ARG A 47 -5.70 18.80 -1.20
CA ARG A 47 -5.50 17.35 -1.20
C ARG A 47 -6.87 16.67 -1.00
N GLU A 48 -7.18 15.75 -1.86
CA GLU A 48 -8.47 15.06 -1.91
C GLU A 48 -8.39 13.67 -1.29
N TYR A 49 -9.54 13.14 -0.86
CA TYR A 49 -9.67 11.78 -0.36
C TYR A 49 -11.10 11.26 -0.58
N VAL A 50 -11.25 9.94 -0.57
CA VAL A 50 -12.53 9.26 -0.40
C VAL A 50 -12.60 8.73 1.03
N LEU A 51 -13.66 9.08 1.73
CA LEU A 51 -13.94 8.58 3.08
C LEU A 51 -15.12 7.60 3.02
N TYR A 52 -14.96 6.45 3.63
CA TYR A 52 -16.02 5.49 3.85
C TYR A 52 -16.28 5.32 5.35
N VAL A 53 -17.49 5.64 5.77
CA VAL A 53 -17.99 5.44 7.13
C VAL A 53 -19.06 4.34 7.04
N PRO A 54 -18.87 3.19 7.71
CA PRO A 54 -19.84 2.09 7.62
C PRO A 54 -21.18 2.51 8.21
N PRO A 55 -22.32 1.97 7.72
CA PRO A 55 -23.65 2.27 8.25
C PRO A 55 -23.79 1.95 9.75
N SER A 56 -22.98 1.03 10.26
CA SER A 56 -22.94 0.64 11.67
C SER A 56 -22.11 1.56 12.57
N TYR A 57 -21.58 2.68 12.04
CA TYR A 57 -20.81 3.64 12.84
C TYR A 57 -21.63 4.23 13.96
N ASP A 58 -21.09 4.18 15.17
CA ASP A 58 -21.68 4.73 16.38
C ASP A 58 -20.74 5.80 16.96
N ARG A 59 -21.17 7.05 16.95
CA ARG A 59 -20.35 8.18 17.43
C ARG A 59 -19.97 8.05 18.92
N THR A 60 -20.66 7.26 19.70
CA THR A 60 -20.36 7.03 21.12
C THR A 60 -19.23 6.04 21.34
N LYS A 61 -18.85 5.28 20.30
CA LYS A 61 -17.81 4.25 20.35
C LYS A 61 -16.55 4.65 19.60
N ALA A 62 -15.41 4.53 20.27
CA ALA A 62 -14.12 4.76 19.63
C ALA A 62 -13.87 3.72 18.53
N THR A 63 -13.71 4.19 17.30
CA THR A 63 -13.72 3.40 16.06
C THR A 63 -12.34 3.37 15.41
N PRO A 64 -11.82 2.22 14.95
CA PRO A 64 -10.56 2.15 14.22
C PRO A 64 -10.61 2.92 12.90
N LEU A 65 -9.44 3.41 12.45
CA LEU A 65 -9.25 4.04 11.15
C LEU A 65 -8.25 3.24 10.32
N VAL A 66 -8.61 2.91 9.09
CA VAL A 66 -7.72 2.34 8.08
C VAL A 66 -7.46 3.38 6.99
N ILE A 67 -6.19 3.70 6.75
CA ILE A 67 -5.72 4.57 5.68
C ILE A 67 -5.20 3.66 4.58
N SER A 68 -5.82 3.68 3.38
CA SER A 68 -5.47 2.79 2.27
C SER A 68 -5.03 3.61 1.05
N MET A 69 -3.76 3.47 0.67
CA MET A 69 -3.07 4.32 -0.31
C MET A 69 -2.87 3.60 -1.65
N HIS A 70 -3.26 4.27 -2.74
CA HIS A 70 -3.17 3.74 -4.11
C HIS A 70 -1.73 3.62 -4.61
N GLY A 71 -1.49 2.80 -5.63
CA GLY A 71 -0.23 2.71 -6.34
C GLY A 71 0.06 3.92 -7.23
N ALA A 72 1.27 3.98 -7.82
CA ALA A 72 1.62 5.02 -8.79
C ALA A 72 0.64 5.03 -9.96
N GLY A 73 0.19 6.22 -10.36
CA GLY A 73 -0.80 6.39 -11.43
C GLY A 73 -2.24 6.04 -11.03
N GLY A 74 -2.45 5.55 -9.79
CA GLY A 74 -3.77 5.21 -9.28
C GLY A 74 -4.52 6.41 -8.67
N TRP A 75 -5.68 6.15 -8.09
CA TRP A 75 -6.54 7.13 -7.43
C TRP A 75 -7.40 6.50 -6.32
N PRO A 76 -7.99 7.31 -5.43
CA PRO A 76 -8.72 6.81 -4.26
C PRO A 76 -9.81 5.78 -4.56
N VAL A 77 -10.68 6.04 -5.54
CA VAL A 77 -11.79 5.12 -5.88
C VAL A 77 -11.28 3.81 -6.47
N GLN A 78 -10.18 3.84 -7.25
CA GLN A 78 -9.55 2.61 -7.74
C GLN A 78 -9.04 1.75 -6.59
N GLN A 79 -8.33 2.36 -5.62
CA GLN A 79 -7.85 1.66 -4.42
C GLN A 79 -9.01 1.08 -3.61
N MET A 80 -10.09 1.85 -3.45
CA MET A 80 -11.31 1.42 -2.75
C MET A 80 -11.91 0.16 -3.39
N ASN A 81 -12.10 0.19 -4.71
CA ASN A 81 -12.69 -0.92 -5.44
C ASN A 81 -11.79 -2.16 -5.42
N MET A 82 -10.50 -1.96 -5.71
CA MET A 82 -9.51 -3.03 -5.79
C MET A 82 -9.37 -3.79 -4.47
N THR A 83 -9.35 -3.09 -3.35
CA THR A 83 -8.99 -3.68 -2.06
C THR A 83 -10.15 -4.29 -1.29
N GLY A 84 -11.38 -3.85 -1.55
CA GLY A 84 -12.58 -4.34 -0.87
C GLY A 84 -12.67 -3.99 0.63
N TRP A 85 -11.88 -3.03 1.13
CA TRP A 85 -11.89 -2.60 2.52
C TRP A 85 -13.27 -2.18 3.02
N ASN A 86 -14.11 -1.52 2.19
CA ASN A 86 -15.46 -1.07 2.59
C ASN A 86 -16.33 -2.25 3.04
N ARG A 87 -16.29 -3.36 2.29
CA ARG A 87 -17.07 -4.57 2.58
C ARG A 87 -16.66 -5.17 3.94
N LEU A 88 -15.36 -5.13 4.24
CA LEU A 88 -14.84 -5.58 5.52
C LEU A 88 -15.18 -4.58 6.64
N ALA A 89 -15.15 -3.29 6.36
CA ALA A 89 -15.53 -2.24 7.30
C ALA A 89 -16.98 -2.35 7.78
N ASP A 90 -17.90 -2.79 6.90
CA ASP A 90 -19.31 -3.01 7.26
C ASP A 90 -19.46 -4.09 8.35
N SER A 91 -18.71 -5.18 8.23
CA SER A 91 -18.76 -6.29 9.18
C SER A 91 -17.94 -6.04 10.45
N GLU A 92 -16.78 -5.39 10.31
CA GLU A 92 -15.79 -5.23 11.38
C GLU A 92 -15.86 -3.85 12.08
N ARG A 93 -16.68 -2.93 11.58
CA ARG A 93 -16.99 -1.62 12.19
C ARG A 93 -15.79 -0.71 12.35
N PHE A 94 -15.08 -0.43 11.25
CA PHE A 94 -14.02 0.57 11.19
C PHE A 94 -14.26 1.58 10.05
N ILE A 95 -13.64 2.74 10.14
CA ILE A 95 -13.68 3.77 9.10
C ILE A 95 -12.51 3.55 8.14
N VAL A 96 -12.73 3.77 6.85
CA VAL A 96 -11.67 3.71 5.83
C VAL A 96 -11.52 5.07 5.16
N VAL A 97 -10.27 5.52 4.98
CA VAL A 97 -9.98 6.67 4.15
C VAL A 97 -8.99 6.29 3.06
N TYR A 98 -9.27 6.75 1.85
CA TYR A 98 -8.45 6.58 0.65
C TYR A 98 -7.95 7.95 0.22
N PRO A 99 -6.77 8.38 0.69
CA PRO A 99 -6.21 9.67 0.30
C PRO A 99 -5.66 9.63 -1.13
N SER A 100 -5.66 10.79 -1.81
CA SER A 100 -5.04 10.97 -3.12
C SER A 100 -3.57 11.34 -2.95
N GLY A 101 -2.69 10.66 -3.66
CA GLY A 101 -1.33 11.11 -3.86
C GLY A 101 -1.27 12.50 -4.49
N ALA A 102 -0.10 13.10 -4.52
CA ALA A 102 0.06 14.44 -5.06
C ALA A 102 -0.39 14.54 -6.52
N ASP A 103 -1.16 15.60 -6.81
CA ASP A 103 -1.54 15.97 -8.16
C ASP A 103 -0.45 16.85 -8.76
N GLY A 104 0.04 16.46 -9.95
CA GLY A 104 0.99 17.21 -10.73
C GLY A 104 0.61 17.18 -12.21
N PRO A 105 1.46 17.65 -13.12
CA PRO A 105 1.26 17.49 -14.57
C PRO A 105 1.43 16.03 -15.03
N GLY A 106 1.70 15.10 -14.10
CA GLY A 106 1.88 13.66 -14.32
C GLY A 106 0.88 12.80 -13.56
N PRO A 107 1.08 11.48 -13.54
CA PRO A 107 0.24 10.55 -12.80
C PRO A 107 0.34 10.81 -11.28
N ARG A 108 -0.75 10.59 -10.55
CA ARG A 108 -0.76 10.68 -9.07
C ARG A 108 0.24 9.70 -8.48
N ILE A 109 1.11 10.21 -7.62
CA ILE A 109 2.15 9.44 -6.93
C ILE A 109 2.25 9.86 -5.47
N TRP A 110 2.82 8.99 -4.67
CA TRP A 110 3.34 9.29 -3.34
C TRP A 110 4.85 9.50 -3.45
N HIS A 111 5.35 10.57 -2.85
CA HIS A 111 6.77 10.81 -2.77
C HIS A 111 7.37 9.90 -1.69
N VAL A 112 8.13 8.91 -2.12
CA VAL A 112 8.65 7.84 -1.26
C VAL A 112 10.18 7.68 -1.37
N GLY A 113 10.83 8.63 -2.04
CA GLY A 113 12.28 8.75 -2.16
C GLY A 113 12.85 9.85 -1.28
N GLU A 114 14.16 10.10 -1.39
CA GLU A 114 14.85 11.22 -0.73
C GLU A 114 14.58 12.55 -1.46
N GLU A 115 13.32 12.95 -1.52
CA GLU A 115 12.84 14.13 -2.24
C GLU A 115 12.11 15.10 -1.30
N PRO A 116 12.16 16.41 -1.58
CA PRO A 116 11.57 17.42 -0.68
C PRO A 116 10.06 17.25 -0.46
N ASP A 117 9.35 16.70 -1.45
CA ASP A 117 7.90 16.56 -1.41
C ASP A 117 7.41 15.39 -0.55
N LEU A 118 8.30 14.47 -0.16
CA LEU A 118 8.01 13.43 0.83
C LEU A 118 7.45 14.03 2.13
N ALA A 119 8.05 15.11 2.63
CA ALA A 119 7.59 15.79 3.83
C ALA A 119 6.18 16.38 3.68
N LYS A 120 5.78 16.80 2.47
CA LYS A 120 4.42 17.29 2.19
C LYS A 120 3.39 16.18 2.25
N ASP A 121 3.72 14.98 1.74
CA ASP A 121 2.83 13.82 1.80
C ASP A 121 2.67 13.31 3.24
N VAL A 122 3.75 13.24 4.01
CA VAL A 122 3.70 12.91 5.44
C VAL A 122 2.81 13.89 6.21
N ARG A 123 2.99 15.19 5.97
CA ARG A 123 2.17 16.25 6.59
C ARG A 123 0.70 16.10 6.21
N PHE A 124 0.41 15.87 4.93
CA PHE A 124 -0.96 15.65 4.47
C PHE A 124 -1.65 14.51 5.23
N ILE A 125 -0.99 13.37 5.39
CA ILE A 125 -1.57 12.24 6.13
C ILE A 125 -1.74 12.58 7.61
N ALA A 126 -0.79 13.28 8.24
CA ALA A 126 -0.91 13.71 9.62
C ALA A 126 -2.11 14.65 9.83
N GLU A 127 -2.26 15.68 8.99
CA GLU A 127 -3.37 16.64 9.02
C GLU A 127 -4.72 15.98 8.67
N LEU A 128 -4.72 14.98 7.79
CA LEU A 128 -5.92 14.20 7.48
C LEU A 128 -6.38 13.37 8.69
N ILE A 129 -5.46 12.76 9.42
CA ILE A 129 -5.78 12.07 10.68
C ILE A 129 -6.40 13.05 11.67
N ASP A 130 -5.81 14.24 11.85
CA ASP A 130 -6.33 15.28 12.77
C ASP A 130 -7.75 15.69 12.40
N LYS A 131 -8.00 15.95 11.11
CA LYS A 131 -9.33 16.28 10.60
C LYS A 131 -10.34 15.19 10.88
N LEU A 132 -9.99 13.94 10.64
CA LEU A 132 -10.89 12.81 10.86
C LEU A 132 -11.17 12.60 12.36
N GLN A 133 -10.18 12.73 13.22
CA GLN A 133 -10.36 12.67 14.67
C GLN A 133 -11.23 13.82 15.21
N ALA A 134 -11.19 15.00 14.60
CA ALA A 134 -12.07 16.11 14.95
C ALA A 134 -13.52 15.88 14.51
N SER A 135 -13.74 15.07 13.48
CA SER A 135 -15.08 14.84 12.89
C SER A 135 -15.75 13.54 13.38
N TYR A 136 -14.97 12.55 13.73
CA TYR A 136 -15.40 11.20 14.09
C TYR A 136 -14.72 10.75 15.39
N ASN A 137 -15.38 9.88 16.14
CA ASN A 137 -14.78 9.27 17.34
C ASN A 137 -13.78 8.16 16.93
N ILE A 138 -12.61 8.58 16.42
CA ILE A 138 -11.51 7.68 16.01
C ILE A 138 -10.73 7.24 17.26
N ASP A 139 -10.49 5.94 17.37
CA ASP A 139 -9.59 5.39 18.37
C ASP A 139 -8.12 5.70 17.98
N ALA A 140 -7.49 6.62 18.69
CA ALA A 140 -6.11 7.00 18.45
C ALA A 140 -5.09 5.86 18.59
N LYS A 141 -5.49 4.75 19.24
CA LYS A 141 -4.65 3.55 19.34
C LYS A 141 -4.83 2.58 18.18
N ARG A 142 -5.84 2.77 17.34
CA ARG A 142 -6.19 1.86 16.25
C ARG A 142 -6.26 2.61 14.91
N ILE A 143 -5.19 3.33 14.57
CA ILE A 143 -5.00 3.97 13.28
C ILE A 143 -3.95 3.15 12.52
N TYR A 144 -4.33 2.61 11.38
CA TYR A 144 -3.53 1.71 10.57
C TYR A 144 -3.34 2.28 9.17
N ALA A 145 -2.18 2.04 8.57
CA ALA A 145 -1.90 2.46 7.21
C ALA A 145 -1.55 1.27 6.33
N ASN A 146 -2.08 1.24 5.12
CA ASN A 146 -1.68 0.25 4.13
C ASN A 146 -1.63 0.86 2.73
N GLY A 147 -1.00 0.14 1.81
CA GLY A 147 -0.99 0.58 0.43
C GLY A 147 -0.50 -0.47 -0.55
N PHE A 148 -0.81 -0.19 -1.81
CA PHE A 148 -0.38 -0.97 -2.96
C PHE A 148 0.81 -0.30 -3.64
N SER A 149 1.85 -1.08 -4.02
CA SER A 149 2.97 -0.57 -4.82
C SER A 149 3.57 0.70 -4.21
N ASN A 150 3.59 1.82 -4.91
CA ASN A 150 4.03 3.14 -4.42
C ASN A 150 3.30 3.56 -3.13
N GLY A 151 1.98 3.27 -2.98
CA GLY A 151 1.25 3.50 -1.74
C GLY A 151 1.73 2.61 -0.58
N GLY A 152 2.21 1.40 -0.87
CA GLY A 152 2.90 0.56 0.13
C GLY A 152 4.25 1.17 0.54
N GLY A 153 4.98 1.77 -0.41
CA GLY A 153 6.15 2.58 -0.10
C GLY A 153 5.82 3.74 0.85
N MET A 154 4.68 4.41 0.65
CA MET A 154 4.22 5.46 1.56
C MET A 154 3.84 4.88 2.94
N ALA A 155 3.24 3.70 3.03
CA ALA A 155 2.99 3.06 4.31
C ALA A 155 4.29 2.78 5.09
N PHE A 156 5.37 2.40 4.40
CA PHE A 156 6.71 2.32 5.01
C PHE A 156 7.17 3.69 5.53
N VAL A 157 7.09 4.75 4.72
CA VAL A 157 7.45 6.11 5.12
C VAL A 157 6.71 6.52 6.39
N LEU A 158 5.39 6.28 6.45
CA LEU A 158 4.59 6.58 7.64
C LEU A 158 5.00 5.77 8.86
N SER A 159 5.46 4.53 8.69
CA SER A 159 6.01 3.73 9.79
C SER A 159 7.27 4.34 10.41
N CYS A 160 8.00 5.14 9.64
CA CYS A 160 9.22 5.82 10.09
C CYS A 160 8.95 7.22 10.66
N THR A 161 7.98 7.93 10.11
CA THR A 161 7.76 9.37 10.39
C THR A 161 6.60 9.62 11.34
N LEU A 162 5.59 8.75 11.35
CA LEU A 162 4.38 8.84 12.17
C LEU A 162 4.21 7.60 13.06
N SER A 163 5.32 7.01 13.53
CA SER A 163 5.30 5.79 14.35
C SER A 163 4.57 5.97 15.69
N ASP A 164 4.41 7.18 16.17
CA ASP A 164 3.63 7.55 17.36
C ASP A 164 2.12 7.66 17.10
N ARG A 165 1.68 7.61 15.85
CA ARG A 165 0.28 7.70 15.42
C ARG A 165 -0.21 6.46 14.68
N ILE A 166 0.64 5.81 13.90
CA ILE A 166 0.29 4.62 13.11
C ILE A 166 0.59 3.36 13.91
N ALA A 167 -0.43 2.61 14.24
CA ALA A 167 -0.33 1.42 15.10
C ALA A 167 0.40 0.26 14.41
N ALA A 168 0.04 -0.04 13.16
CA ALA A 168 0.67 -1.05 12.31
C ALA A 168 0.51 -0.68 10.83
N VAL A 169 1.30 -1.28 9.97
CA VAL A 169 1.26 -1.04 8.53
C VAL A 169 1.14 -2.32 7.71
N GLY A 170 0.49 -2.21 6.53
CA GLY A 170 0.35 -3.28 5.55
C GLY A 170 0.86 -2.84 4.17
N LEU A 171 1.64 -3.70 3.50
CA LEU A 171 2.22 -3.40 2.21
C LEU A 171 1.92 -4.53 1.23
N VAL A 172 1.49 -4.18 0.01
CA VAL A 172 1.27 -5.15 -1.08
C VAL A 172 2.06 -4.72 -2.31
N GLY A 173 2.89 -5.62 -2.85
CA GLY A 173 3.70 -5.37 -4.04
C GLY A 173 4.68 -4.20 -3.88
N ALA A 174 5.17 -3.97 -2.66
CA ALA A 174 6.05 -2.85 -2.34
C ALA A 174 7.29 -3.31 -1.60
N ALA A 175 8.45 -2.84 -2.04
CA ALA A 175 9.70 -2.93 -1.31
C ALA A 175 10.38 -1.56 -1.40
N GLN A 176 10.65 -0.99 -0.25
CA GLN A 176 11.09 0.40 -0.15
C GLN A 176 12.51 0.59 -0.66
N THR A 177 12.75 1.72 -1.33
CA THR A 177 14.05 2.10 -1.88
C THR A 177 14.87 3.00 -0.97
N LEU A 178 14.27 3.63 0.04
CA LEU A 178 14.98 4.45 1.04
C LEU A 178 15.91 3.60 1.91
N PRO A 179 17.11 4.09 2.25
CA PRO A 179 18.00 3.38 3.14
C PRO A 179 17.42 3.30 4.57
N TRP A 180 17.72 2.21 5.29
CA TRP A 180 17.17 2.00 6.62
C TRP A 180 17.58 3.05 7.66
N ASN A 181 18.75 3.66 7.50
CA ASN A 181 19.22 4.76 8.37
C ASN A 181 18.45 6.07 8.18
N TRP A 182 17.64 6.18 7.12
CA TRP A 182 16.71 7.29 6.94
C TRP A 182 15.54 7.23 7.93
N CYS A 183 15.21 6.03 8.40
CA CYS A 183 14.08 5.79 9.30
C CYS A 183 14.40 6.30 10.71
N THR A 184 13.71 7.35 11.15
CA THR A 184 13.93 8.03 12.44
C THR A 184 12.78 7.78 13.41
N ASP A 185 12.18 6.60 13.36
CA ASP A 185 11.03 6.24 14.16
C ASP A 185 11.30 6.27 15.67
N ARG A 186 10.29 6.64 16.42
CA ARG A 186 10.34 6.68 17.89
C ARG A 186 10.04 5.34 18.54
N ARG A 187 9.40 4.45 17.79
CA ARG A 187 9.07 3.09 18.24
C ARG A 187 9.12 2.11 17.06
N PRO A 188 9.33 0.81 17.34
CA PRO A 188 9.17 -0.22 16.33
C PRO A 188 7.68 -0.30 15.91
N VAL A 189 7.42 -0.50 14.61
CA VAL A 189 6.09 -0.58 14.02
C VAL A 189 5.85 -1.97 13.46
N PRO A 190 4.79 -2.69 13.89
CA PRO A 190 4.39 -3.96 13.31
C PRO A 190 4.09 -3.84 11.82
N ALA A 191 4.49 -4.83 11.03
CA ALA A 191 4.33 -4.81 9.59
C ALA A 191 3.86 -6.15 9.03
N ILE A 192 2.90 -6.10 8.10
CA ILE A 192 2.48 -7.24 7.30
C ILE A 192 2.70 -6.92 5.82
N VAL A 193 3.41 -7.79 5.12
CA VAL A 193 3.85 -7.60 3.74
C VAL A 193 3.38 -8.75 2.87
N PHE A 194 2.84 -8.44 1.69
CA PHE A 194 2.47 -9.41 0.66
C PHE A 194 3.23 -9.09 -0.62
N HIS A 195 3.89 -10.10 -1.20
CA HIS A 195 4.66 -9.87 -2.42
C HIS A 195 4.61 -11.08 -3.35
N GLY A 196 4.33 -10.83 -4.62
CA GLY A 196 4.37 -11.85 -5.67
C GLY A 196 5.80 -12.18 -6.07
N THR A 197 6.17 -13.46 -6.13
CA THR A 197 7.56 -13.84 -6.47
C THR A 197 7.90 -13.63 -7.95
N ALA A 198 6.89 -13.43 -8.81
CA ALA A 198 7.03 -13.08 -10.23
C ALA A 198 6.61 -11.65 -10.55
N ASP A 199 6.70 -10.73 -9.55
CA ASP A 199 6.36 -9.32 -9.70
C ASP A 199 7.30 -8.63 -10.71
N PRO A 200 6.77 -8.11 -11.85
CA PRO A 200 7.60 -7.48 -12.87
C PRO A 200 7.90 -6.00 -12.58
N PHE A 201 7.13 -5.34 -11.68
CA PHE A 201 7.31 -3.93 -11.33
C PHE A 201 8.28 -3.74 -10.16
N ALA A 202 8.09 -4.52 -9.09
CA ALA A 202 8.98 -4.54 -7.94
C ALA A 202 9.57 -5.94 -7.78
N PRO A 203 10.67 -6.26 -8.50
CA PRO A 203 11.21 -7.63 -8.54
C PRO A 203 11.48 -8.20 -7.16
N TYR A 204 10.88 -9.36 -6.86
CA TYR A 204 11.01 -10.02 -5.55
C TYR A 204 12.47 -10.26 -5.14
N ASN A 205 13.30 -10.67 -6.08
CA ASN A 205 14.73 -10.91 -5.86
C ASN A 205 15.57 -9.62 -5.83
N GLY A 206 14.91 -8.48 -5.96
CA GLY A 206 15.58 -7.19 -6.06
C GLY A 206 16.18 -6.93 -7.44
N GLY A 207 16.92 -5.84 -7.56
CA GLY A 207 17.50 -5.40 -8.81
C GLY A 207 16.71 -4.28 -9.48
N THR A 208 17.00 -4.05 -10.76
CA THR A 208 16.35 -3.01 -11.55
C THR A 208 15.01 -3.50 -12.08
N SER A 209 13.96 -2.71 -11.91
CA SER A 209 12.68 -3.01 -12.55
C SER A 209 12.78 -2.91 -14.06
N PRO A 210 12.28 -3.92 -14.81
CA PRO A 210 12.29 -3.87 -16.28
C PRO A 210 11.25 -2.93 -16.87
N ILE A 211 10.26 -2.50 -16.07
CA ILE A 211 9.11 -1.70 -16.54
C ILE A 211 8.87 -0.43 -15.73
N ALA A 212 9.45 -0.27 -14.54
CA ALA A 212 9.35 0.99 -13.82
C ALA A 212 10.20 2.07 -14.51
N PRO A 213 9.71 3.34 -14.53
CA PRO A 213 10.48 4.46 -15.04
C PRO A 213 11.83 4.61 -14.30
N ASP A 214 12.79 5.24 -14.95
CA ASP A 214 14.06 5.70 -14.36
C ASP A 214 14.94 4.60 -13.74
N ALA A 215 14.87 3.37 -14.26
CA ALA A 215 15.70 2.25 -13.81
C ALA A 215 15.69 2.04 -12.27
N MET A 216 14.53 2.23 -11.63
CA MET A 216 14.37 2.05 -10.19
C MET A 216 14.94 0.70 -9.73
N ARG A 217 15.79 0.75 -8.70
CA ARG A 217 16.38 -0.45 -8.07
C ARG A 217 15.65 -0.75 -6.79
N PHE A 218 15.29 -2.02 -6.65
CA PHE A 218 14.60 -2.53 -5.47
C PHE A 218 15.51 -3.46 -4.66
N PRO A 219 15.39 -3.49 -3.34
CA PRO A 219 16.03 -4.51 -2.52
C PRO A 219 15.36 -5.87 -2.75
N ASN A 220 16.07 -6.96 -2.45
CA ASN A 220 15.43 -8.27 -2.29
C ASN A 220 14.40 -8.20 -1.15
N VAL A 221 13.17 -8.63 -1.41
CA VAL A 221 12.03 -8.48 -0.50
C VAL A 221 12.24 -9.23 0.82
N GLY A 222 12.75 -10.46 0.77
CA GLY A 222 13.05 -11.24 1.97
C GLY A 222 14.12 -10.60 2.84
N THR A 223 15.20 -10.09 2.23
CA THR A 223 16.26 -9.36 2.92
C THR A 223 15.74 -8.05 3.51
N TRP A 224 14.87 -7.35 2.81
CA TRP A 224 14.27 -6.11 3.28
C TRP A 224 13.35 -6.35 4.49
N ALA A 225 12.53 -7.41 4.46
CA ALA A 225 11.70 -7.81 5.60
C ALA A 225 12.56 -8.22 6.81
N ALA A 226 13.68 -8.93 6.60
CA ALA A 226 14.63 -9.26 7.66
C ALA A 226 15.26 -8.01 8.30
N LYS A 227 15.57 -6.98 7.50
CA LYS A 227 16.03 -5.69 8.04
C LYS A 227 14.95 -4.96 8.84
N TRP A 228 13.68 -5.10 8.47
CA TRP A 228 12.58 -4.60 9.29
C TRP A 228 12.51 -5.32 10.64
N ALA A 229 12.67 -6.64 10.63
CA ALA A 229 12.75 -7.42 11.86
C ALA A 229 13.91 -6.98 12.77
N VAL A 230 15.09 -6.69 12.19
CA VAL A 230 16.22 -6.11 12.93
C VAL A 230 15.87 -4.75 13.55
N ARG A 231 15.23 -3.85 12.78
CA ARG A 231 14.71 -2.56 13.29
C ARG A 231 13.77 -2.77 14.48
N ASN A 232 12.89 -3.74 14.39
CA ASN A 232 11.91 -4.07 15.42
C ASN A 232 12.52 -4.94 16.56
N ARG A 233 13.82 -5.27 16.49
CA ARG A 233 14.53 -6.10 17.48
C ARG A 233 13.87 -7.46 17.69
N CYS A 234 13.42 -8.09 16.61
CA CYS A 234 12.86 -9.42 16.62
C CYS A 234 13.94 -10.52 16.77
N ALA A 235 13.53 -11.74 17.06
CA ALA A 235 14.39 -12.92 16.91
C ALA A 235 14.99 -12.98 15.49
N PRO A 236 16.27 -13.38 15.34
CA PRO A 236 16.97 -13.24 14.06
C PRO A 236 16.47 -14.17 12.96
N ALA A 237 15.90 -15.30 13.30
CA ALA A 237 15.36 -16.27 12.35
C ALA A 237 13.83 -16.21 12.31
N PRO A 238 13.19 -16.11 11.12
CA PRO A 238 11.76 -16.20 11.02
C PRO A 238 11.26 -17.63 11.21
N ILE A 239 10.02 -17.75 11.68
CA ILE A 239 9.25 -18.98 11.60
C ILE A 239 8.67 -19.07 10.18
N GLU A 240 9.04 -20.11 9.43
CA GLU A 240 8.50 -20.34 8.08
C GLU A 240 7.39 -21.38 8.12
N SER A 241 6.29 -21.12 7.42
CA SER A 241 5.16 -22.01 7.31
C SER A 241 4.50 -21.94 5.94
N ALA A 242 3.90 -23.03 5.48
CA ALA A 242 2.98 -23.02 4.36
C ALA A 242 1.65 -22.41 4.85
N PHE A 243 1.19 -21.34 4.19
CA PHE A 243 -0.10 -20.73 4.46
C PHE A 243 -1.19 -21.26 3.52
N ALA A 244 -0.86 -21.40 2.24
CA ALA A 244 -1.70 -21.95 1.19
C ALA A 244 -0.80 -22.67 0.15
N PRO A 245 -1.36 -23.40 -0.82
CA PRO A 245 -0.56 -24.16 -1.79
C PRO A 245 0.49 -23.33 -2.54
N ASP A 246 0.19 -22.06 -2.82
CA ASP A 246 1.05 -21.11 -3.51
C ASP A 246 1.53 -19.95 -2.59
N VAL A 247 1.34 -20.05 -1.26
CA VAL A 247 1.72 -19.00 -0.32
C VAL A 247 2.57 -19.54 0.82
N THR A 248 3.77 -19.00 0.97
CA THR A 248 4.61 -19.22 2.15
C THR A 248 4.61 -17.99 3.03
N ARG A 249 4.59 -18.21 4.35
CA ARG A 249 4.59 -17.17 5.38
C ARG A 249 5.89 -17.22 6.15
N ARG A 250 6.51 -16.05 6.32
CA ARG A 250 7.65 -15.84 7.21
C ARG A 250 7.24 -14.88 8.31
N GLU A 251 7.38 -15.29 9.54
CA GLU A 251 7.00 -14.52 10.71
C GLU A 251 8.21 -14.30 11.62
N TYR A 252 8.56 -13.04 11.85
CA TYR A 252 9.58 -12.65 12.82
C TYR A 252 8.88 -12.28 14.12
N THR A 253 9.17 -13.07 15.16
CA THR A 253 8.56 -12.97 16.51
C THR A 253 9.56 -12.45 17.54
N ASP A 254 9.11 -12.41 18.80
CA ASP A 254 9.91 -11.93 19.94
C ASP A 254 10.47 -10.51 19.73
N CYS A 255 9.70 -9.69 19.06
CA CYS A 255 10.04 -8.32 18.72
C CYS A 255 9.80 -7.36 19.89
N ALA A 256 10.56 -6.27 19.94
CA ALA A 256 10.32 -5.20 20.91
C ALA A 256 8.89 -4.64 20.74
N ALA A 257 8.19 -4.41 21.86
CA ALA A 257 6.83 -3.89 21.89
C ALA A 257 5.83 -4.69 21.02
N GLU A 258 6.03 -6.00 20.91
CA GLU A 258 5.21 -6.92 20.10
C GLU A 258 5.05 -6.48 18.62
N SER A 259 6.09 -5.85 18.08
CA SER A 259 6.09 -5.32 16.72
C SER A 259 6.48 -6.38 15.67
N THR A 260 5.71 -7.45 15.61
CA THR A 260 5.87 -8.57 14.66
C THR A 260 6.03 -8.07 13.22
N VAL A 261 6.90 -8.75 12.45
CA VAL A 261 7.03 -8.56 11.01
C VAL A 261 6.62 -9.84 10.31
N LEU A 262 5.65 -9.73 9.41
CA LEU A 262 5.03 -10.85 8.73
C LEU A 262 5.14 -10.67 7.21
N LEU A 263 5.74 -11.64 6.51
CA LEU A 263 5.88 -11.63 5.06
C LEU A 263 5.17 -12.82 4.43
N TYR A 264 4.23 -12.55 3.54
CA TYR A 264 3.58 -13.52 2.66
C TYR A 264 4.25 -13.48 1.28
N ASN A 265 4.91 -14.57 0.90
CA ASN A 265 5.44 -14.77 -0.44
C ASN A 265 4.39 -15.49 -1.26
N VAL A 266 3.84 -14.83 -2.27
CA VAL A 266 2.83 -15.40 -3.16
C VAL A 266 3.53 -15.94 -4.40
N ASN A 267 3.75 -17.24 -4.43
CA ASN A 267 4.60 -17.91 -5.42
C ASN A 267 3.98 -17.87 -6.83
N GLY A 268 4.77 -17.42 -7.81
CA GLY A 268 4.34 -17.27 -9.20
C GLY A 268 3.40 -16.09 -9.47
N ALA A 269 2.97 -15.37 -8.44
CA ALA A 269 2.11 -14.19 -8.62
C ALA A 269 2.90 -12.93 -9.00
N GLY A 270 2.24 -12.03 -9.70
CA GLY A 270 2.77 -10.75 -10.16
C GLY A 270 2.44 -9.58 -9.22
N HIS A 271 2.36 -8.39 -9.82
CA HIS A 271 2.12 -7.13 -9.12
C HIS A 271 0.61 -6.88 -8.91
N GLN A 272 0.01 -7.54 -7.94
CA GLN A 272 -1.43 -7.60 -7.72
C GLN A 272 -1.79 -7.33 -6.27
N TRP A 273 -3.02 -6.85 -6.01
CA TRP A 273 -3.63 -6.91 -4.69
C TRP A 273 -4.29 -8.27 -4.52
N PHE A 274 -3.72 -9.12 -3.70
CA PHE A 274 -4.16 -10.51 -3.56
C PHE A 274 -5.53 -10.60 -2.88
N GLY A 275 -6.43 -11.37 -3.49
CA GLY A 275 -7.82 -11.52 -3.04
C GLY A 275 -8.77 -10.41 -3.47
N GLY A 276 -8.26 -9.31 -4.01
CA GLY A 276 -9.05 -8.19 -4.53
C GLY A 276 -9.35 -8.26 -6.02
N ASP A 277 -9.76 -7.12 -6.59
CA ASP A 277 -9.94 -6.99 -8.03
C ASP A 277 -8.57 -6.96 -8.72
N ALA A 278 -8.39 -7.84 -9.70
CA ALA A 278 -7.12 -8.04 -10.36
C ALA A 278 -6.94 -7.09 -11.56
N PHE A 279 -5.73 -6.56 -11.71
CA PHE A 279 -5.30 -5.99 -12.98
C PHE A 279 -5.10 -7.09 -14.04
N PRO A 280 -5.08 -6.72 -15.34
CA PRO A 280 -4.84 -7.69 -16.40
C PRO A 280 -3.50 -8.43 -16.25
N ASN A 281 -3.55 -9.77 -16.27
CA ASN A 281 -2.35 -10.61 -16.06
C ASN A 281 -1.23 -10.34 -17.07
N TRP A 282 -1.57 -9.96 -18.30
CA TRP A 282 -0.59 -9.64 -19.34
C TRP A 282 0.24 -8.39 -19.02
N PHE A 283 -0.26 -7.53 -18.12
CA PHE A 283 0.40 -6.28 -17.75
C PHE A 283 1.19 -6.41 -16.44
N VAL A 284 0.59 -7.00 -15.41
CA VAL A 284 1.16 -7.01 -14.05
C VAL A 284 1.54 -8.42 -13.57
N GLY A 285 1.34 -9.44 -14.40
CA GLY A 285 1.54 -10.84 -14.03
C GLY A 285 0.33 -11.49 -13.34
N PRO A 286 0.38 -12.82 -13.10
CA PRO A 286 -0.73 -13.57 -12.53
C PRO A 286 -1.12 -13.09 -11.13
N THR A 287 -2.41 -13.28 -10.78
CA THR A 287 -2.88 -13.07 -9.40
C THR A 287 -3.05 -14.42 -8.68
N SER A 288 -3.02 -14.39 -7.35
CA SER A 288 -3.47 -15.50 -6.49
C SER A 288 -4.78 -15.11 -5.80
N ARG A 289 -5.64 -16.12 -5.58
CA ARG A 289 -6.88 -16.00 -4.81
C ARG A 289 -6.88 -16.89 -3.55
N THR A 290 -5.76 -17.49 -3.22
CA THR A 290 -5.60 -18.37 -2.06
C THR A 290 -5.28 -17.60 -0.78
N VAL A 291 -4.94 -16.31 -0.92
CA VAL A 291 -4.76 -15.38 0.18
C VAL A 291 -5.57 -14.09 -0.11
N ASP A 292 -6.22 -13.56 0.91
CA ASP A 292 -6.92 -12.28 0.89
C ASP A 292 -6.13 -11.28 1.74
N ALA A 293 -5.35 -10.42 1.07
CA ALA A 293 -4.48 -9.46 1.74
C ALA A 293 -5.25 -8.51 2.67
N THR A 294 -6.47 -8.11 2.30
CA THR A 294 -7.31 -7.21 3.10
C THR A 294 -7.74 -7.86 4.40
N ARG A 295 -8.20 -9.12 4.36
CA ARG A 295 -8.62 -9.87 5.56
C ARG A 295 -7.45 -10.20 6.47
N GLU A 296 -6.33 -10.65 5.91
CA GLU A 296 -5.12 -10.94 6.67
C GLU A 296 -4.54 -9.68 7.33
N MET A 297 -4.51 -8.54 6.60
CA MET A 297 -4.12 -7.26 7.18
C MET A 297 -5.03 -6.86 8.34
N TRP A 298 -6.34 -7.01 8.19
CA TRP A 298 -7.26 -6.65 9.26
C TRP A 298 -7.09 -7.55 10.49
N ALA A 299 -6.93 -8.85 10.30
CA ALA A 299 -6.63 -9.77 11.39
C ALA A 299 -5.36 -9.36 12.13
N PHE A 300 -4.29 -9.05 11.38
CA PHE A 300 -3.03 -8.56 11.93
C PHE A 300 -3.19 -7.21 12.65
N PHE A 301 -3.90 -6.25 12.06
CA PHE A 301 -4.09 -4.92 12.64
C PHE A 301 -4.81 -4.97 13.99
N ARG A 302 -5.84 -5.80 14.13
CA ARG A 302 -6.59 -5.94 15.38
C ARG A 302 -5.71 -6.40 16.56
N GLU A 303 -4.69 -7.17 16.30
CA GLU A 303 -3.75 -7.69 17.30
C GLU A 303 -2.65 -6.68 17.66
N HIS A 304 -2.48 -5.62 16.85
CA HIS A 304 -1.40 -4.64 16.99
C HIS A 304 -1.91 -3.20 17.21
N PRO A 305 -2.67 -2.91 18.27
CA PRO A 305 -3.01 -1.53 18.62
C PRO A 305 -1.76 -0.79 19.08
N LEU A 306 -1.77 0.54 18.94
CA LEU A 306 -0.69 1.41 19.42
C LEU A 306 -0.56 1.29 20.94
N ARG A 307 0.56 0.77 21.40
CA ARG A 307 0.89 0.71 22.84
C ARG A 307 1.65 1.97 23.24
N ARG A 308 1.24 2.65 24.29
CA ARG A 308 2.00 3.76 24.86
C ARG A 308 3.35 3.23 25.38
N ASN A 309 4.41 3.97 25.09
CA ASN A 309 5.72 3.65 25.67
C ASN A 309 5.65 3.93 27.19
N PRO A 310 5.93 2.95 28.07
CA PRO A 310 5.89 3.18 29.53
C PRO A 310 6.89 4.22 30.05
N ARG A 311 7.76 4.75 29.20
CA ARG A 311 8.84 5.70 29.58
C ARG A 311 8.52 7.17 29.30
N SER A 312 7.27 7.53 29.05
CA SER A 312 6.84 8.91 28.79
C SER A 312 5.93 9.47 29.92
N GLU A 313 6.02 8.90 31.12
CA GLU A 313 5.50 9.50 32.35
C GLU A 313 6.64 10.01 33.26
#